data_918258378f5d76434198395f5edacac2
#
_entry.id   918258378f5d76434198395f5edacac2
#
_cell.length_a   1.000
_cell.length_b   1.000
_cell.length_c   1.000
_cell.angle_alpha   90.00
_cell.angle_beta   90.00
_cell.angle_gamma   90.00
#
_symmetry.space_group_name_H-M   'P 1'
#
loop_
_entity.id
_entity.type
_entity.pdbx_description
1 polymer ?
#
loop_
_entity_poly.entity_id
_entity_poly.type
_entity_poly.pdbx_seq_one_letter_code
_entity_poly.pdbx_strand_id
1 'polypeptide(L)'
;MKPMLWNVQRSKQLCVVMMAGLCALGFTGELASAATKDSFRVGVLDPQTVIEQSKAGSRALAGLKEHAQARETVMKNDQKELEALQEDLKATQDTLSAEEQKRKQERFSQKFQEWQKRGQEFQAELGQKQKELVQEYMQKIEEATSIVAKRHGFDIVIDKGSESTLKIVLYQRDGLDLTNEVVKEFNKRFK
;
A
#
# COMPACT_ATOMS: atom_id res chain seq x y z
N MET A 1 56.88 71.92 20.97
CA MET A 1 57.79 72.22 19.86
C MET A 1 57.23 71.66 18.59
N LYS A 2 56.77 72.51 17.69
CA LYS A 2 56.58 72.30 16.26
C LYS A 2 57.92 72.00 15.60
N PRO A 3 58.05 71.63 14.32
CA PRO A 3 57.09 71.36 13.20
C PRO A 3 57.49 70.05 12.43
N MET A 4 57.03 69.66 11.33
CA MET A 4 56.94 70.31 10.05
C MET A 4 56.24 69.43 9.00
N LEU A 5 55.37 70.07 8.31
CA LEU A 5 54.80 69.66 7.02
C LEU A 5 55.86 69.44 5.97
N TRP A 6 55.64 68.52 5.01
CA TRP A 6 55.85 68.74 3.56
C TRP A 6 55.29 67.59 2.75
N ASN A 7 54.16 67.78 2.16
CA ASN A 7 53.81 68.20 0.82
C ASN A 7 54.85 67.86 -0.24
N VAL A 8 54.57 66.97 -1.09
CA VAL A 8 54.79 67.08 -2.50
C VAL A 8 53.84 66.25 -3.34
N GLN A 9 52.91 66.95 -3.85
CA GLN A 9 52.20 66.71 -5.07
C GLN A 9 53.17 67.01 -6.24
N ARG A 10 53.22 66.14 -7.22
CA ARG A 10 53.71 66.28 -8.61
C ARG A 10 54.72 65.21 -9.01
N SER A 11 54.22 64.17 -9.64
CA SER A 11 54.66 63.98 -11.05
C SER A 11 53.65 63.05 -11.73
N LYS A 12 52.73 63.72 -12.31
CA LYS A 12 51.99 63.15 -13.44
C LYS A 12 53.01 63.09 -14.61
N GLN A 13 52.83 62.04 -15.38
CA GLN A 13 53.35 61.86 -16.73
C GLN A 13 54.76 61.26 -16.92
N LEU A 14 54.68 60.30 -17.70
CA LEU A 14 55.66 59.53 -18.49
C LEU A 14 55.95 58.16 -17.87
N CYS A 15 55.20 57.24 -18.35
CA CYS A 15 55.60 55.92 -18.87
C CYS A 15 54.39 55.18 -19.40
N VAL A 16 53.74 55.80 -20.34
CA VAL A 16 52.93 55.03 -21.33
C VAL A 16 54.00 54.66 -22.37
N VAL A 17 54.03 53.44 -22.73
CA VAL A 17 54.70 52.70 -23.77
C VAL A 17 55.77 51.74 -23.21
N MET A 18 55.51 50.52 -23.54
CA MET A 18 56.26 49.27 -23.36
C MET A 18 55.93 48.48 -22.11
N MET A 19 54.85 47.71 -22.22
CA MET A 19 54.84 46.27 -22.02
C MET A 19 53.56 45.67 -22.54
N ALA A 20 53.41 45.72 -23.84
CA ALA A 20 52.63 44.75 -24.54
C ALA A 20 53.43 43.46 -24.58
N GLY A 21 53.11 42.54 -23.75
CA GLY A 21 53.81 41.27 -23.78
C GLY A 21 53.56 40.44 -22.53
N LEU A 22 52.84 39.35 -22.72
CA LEU A 22 52.81 38.18 -21.86
C LEU A 22 52.03 38.28 -20.54
N CYS A 23 50.73 38.22 -20.62
CA CYS A 23 49.92 37.52 -19.60
C CYS A 23 48.77 36.89 -20.28
N ALA A 24 49.00 36.04 -21.26
CA ALA A 24 48.08 34.97 -21.65
C ALA A 24 48.25 33.81 -20.66
N LEU A 25 48.09 34.09 -19.38
CA LEU A 25 47.91 33.05 -18.38
C LEU A 25 46.43 32.67 -18.43
N GLY A 26 46.19 31.50 -19.00
CA GLY A 26 44.93 30.86 -19.15
C GLY A 26 44.15 30.88 -17.87
N PHE A 27 43.10 31.66 -17.86
CA PHE A 27 41.94 31.41 -17.00
C PHE A 27 41.24 30.21 -17.60
N THR A 28 41.83 29.02 -17.40
CA THR A 28 41.09 27.77 -17.53
C THR A 28 40.08 27.80 -16.42
N GLY A 29 38.95 28.46 -16.70
CA GLY A 29 37.73 28.22 -15.92
C GLY A 29 37.46 26.72 -15.99
N GLU A 30 37.89 25.99 -14.98
CA GLU A 30 37.29 24.72 -14.66
C GLU A 30 35.81 25.00 -14.50
N LEU A 31 35.07 24.75 -15.57
CA LEU A 31 33.67 24.46 -15.47
C LEU A 31 33.64 23.21 -14.59
N ALA A 32 33.58 23.46 -13.27
CA ALA A 32 33.12 22.45 -12.35
C ALA A 32 31.74 22.05 -12.85
N SER A 33 31.73 21.05 -13.73
CA SER A 33 30.55 20.29 -14.06
C SER A 33 30.10 19.76 -12.72
N ALA A 34 29.17 20.48 -12.09
CA ALA A 34 28.40 19.97 -10.99
C ALA A 34 27.66 18.77 -11.58
N ALA A 35 28.33 17.62 -11.55
CA ALA A 35 27.67 16.34 -11.72
C ALA A 35 26.57 16.37 -10.68
N THR A 36 25.36 16.66 -11.11
CA THR A 36 24.15 16.45 -10.33
C THR A 36 24.24 14.98 -9.97
N LYS A 37 24.69 14.73 -8.74
CA LYS A 37 24.72 13.39 -8.18
C LYS A 37 23.26 12.98 -8.19
N ASP A 38 22.88 12.21 -9.19
CA ASP A 38 21.54 11.66 -9.33
C ASP A 38 21.35 10.82 -8.06
N SER A 39 20.74 11.43 -7.04
CA SER A 39 20.62 10.83 -5.74
C SER A 39 19.54 9.77 -5.84
N PHE A 40 19.94 8.51 -5.81
CA PHE A 40 19.03 7.38 -5.78
C PHE A 40 17.95 7.58 -4.70
N ARG A 41 16.70 7.61 -5.12
CA ARG A 41 15.56 7.94 -4.27
C ARG A 41 14.67 6.72 -4.06
N VAL A 42 14.48 6.37 -2.80
CA VAL A 42 13.59 5.29 -2.38
C VAL A 42 12.33 5.90 -1.78
N GLY A 43 11.17 5.54 -2.32
CA GLY A 43 9.86 5.83 -1.75
C GLY A 43 9.31 4.62 -1.01
N VAL A 44 8.29 4.85 -0.22
CA VAL A 44 7.54 3.79 0.46
C VAL A 44 6.06 3.91 0.19
N LEU A 45 5.36 2.79 0.28
CA LEU A 45 3.93 2.66 0.02
C LEU A 45 3.31 1.67 1.02
N ASP A 46 2.09 1.93 1.40
CA ASP A 46 1.21 0.98 2.10
C ASP A 46 0.09 0.54 1.15
N PRO A 47 0.21 -0.62 0.49
CA PRO A 47 -0.81 -1.11 -0.44
C PRO A 47 -2.15 -1.36 0.22
N GLN A 48 -2.16 -1.84 1.47
CA GLN A 48 -3.39 -2.07 2.22
C GLN A 48 -4.17 -0.76 2.41
N THR A 49 -3.49 0.29 2.85
CA THR A 49 -4.09 1.63 2.98
C THR A 49 -4.63 2.14 1.63
N VAL A 50 -3.94 1.86 0.51
CA VAL A 50 -4.44 2.22 -0.83
C VAL A 50 -5.75 1.50 -1.14
N ILE A 51 -5.86 0.20 -0.86
CA ILE A 51 -7.11 -0.55 -1.07
C ILE A 51 -8.23 0.04 -0.19
N GLU A 52 -7.97 0.22 1.10
CA GLU A 52 -8.96 0.68 2.07
C GLU A 52 -9.48 2.10 1.79
N GLN A 53 -8.60 3.02 1.40
CA GLN A 53 -8.94 4.42 1.19
C GLN A 53 -9.34 4.76 -0.25
N SER A 54 -9.08 3.88 -1.21
CA SER A 54 -9.55 4.10 -2.58
C SER A 54 -11.04 3.79 -2.71
N LYS A 55 -11.73 4.55 -3.59
CA LYS A 55 -13.18 4.36 -3.82
C LYS A 55 -13.52 2.96 -4.33
N ALA A 56 -12.73 2.44 -5.25
CA ALA A 56 -12.97 1.10 -5.80
C ALA A 56 -12.59 0.01 -4.80
N GLY A 57 -11.47 0.15 -4.08
CA GLY A 57 -11.04 -0.82 -3.07
C GLY A 57 -12.00 -0.91 -1.89
N SER A 58 -12.43 0.25 -1.37
CA SER A 58 -13.43 0.29 -0.28
C SER A 58 -14.74 -0.40 -0.68
N ARG A 59 -15.23 -0.19 -1.92
CA ARG A 59 -16.42 -0.89 -2.42
C ARG A 59 -16.21 -2.40 -2.54
N ALA A 60 -15.05 -2.82 -3.03
CA ALA A 60 -14.73 -4.24 -3.16
C ALA A 60 -14.65 -4.93 -1.79
N LEU A 61 -14.02 -4.28 -0.81
CA LEU A 61 -13.99 -4.79 0.57
C LEU A 61 -15.40 -4.85 1.20
N ALA A 62 -16.25 -3.84 0.94
CA ALA A 62 -17.64 -3.86 1.39
C ALA A 62 -18.42 -5.03 0.77
N GLY A 63 -18.29 -5.27 -0.54
CA GLY A 63 -18.91 -6.40 -1.22
C GLY A 63 -18.42 -7.75 -0.69
N LEU A 64 -17.13 -7.89 -0.40
CA LEU A 64 -16.60 -9.10 0.22
C LEU A 64 -17.19 -9.34 1.61
N LYS A 65 -17.33 -8.28 2.40
CA LYS A 65 -17.95 -8.32 3.74
C LYS A 65 -19.43 -8.71 3.66
N GLU A 66 -20.18 -8.11 2.74
CA GLU A 66 -21.60 -8.45 2.53
C GLU A 66 -21.76 -9.93 2.12
N HIS A 67 -20.90 -10.40 1.22
CA HIS A 67 -20.88 -11.80 0.84
C HIS A 67 -20.61 -12.72 2.04
N ALA A 68 -19.62 -12.40 2.86
CA ALA A 68 -19.32 -13.17 4.07
C ALA A 68 -20.51 -13.18 5.05
N GLN A 69 -21.16 -12.04 5.28
CA GLN A 69 -22.32 -11.91 6.15
C GLN A 69 -23.53 -12.72 5.64
N ALA A 70 -23.78 -12.72 4.33
CA ALA A 70 -24.85 -13.53 3.74
C ALA A 70 -24.60 -15.03 3.97
N ARG A 71 -23.38 -15.51 3.76
CA ARG A 71 -22.99 -16.90 4.01
C ARG A 71 -23.07 -17.27 5.49
N GLU A 72 -22.61 -16.39 6.38
CA GLU A 72 -22.74 -16.58 7.82
C GLU A 72 -24.20 -16.74 8.26
N THR A 73 -25.09 -15.94 7.67
CA THR A 73 -26.52 -16.03 7.94
C THR A 73 -27.09 -17.39 7.54
N VAL A 74 -26.68 -17.91 6.37
CA VAL A 74 -27.09 -19.27 5.93
C VAL A 74 -26.58 -20.32 6.92
N MET A 75 -25.32 -20.26 7.31
CA MET A 75 -24.72 -21.20 8.27
C MET A 75 -25.42 -21.17 9.63
N LYS A 76 -25.78 -19.98 10.12
CA LYS A 76 -26.57 -19.83 11.37
C LYS A 76 -27.95 -20.44 11.26
N ASN A 77 -28.64 -20.33 10.13
CA ASN A 77 -29.94 -20.92 9.91
C ASN A 77 -29.86 -22.46 9.86
N ASP A 78 -28.86 -23.00 9.17
CA ASP A 78 -28.58 -24.42 9.13
C ASP A 78 -28.28 -24.98 10.54
N GLN A 79 -27.51 -24.23 11.33
CA GLN A 79 -27.24 -24.61 12.72
C GLN A 79 -28.49 -24.66 13.57
N LYS A 80 -29.40 -23.68 13.45
CA LYS A 80 -30.70 -23.71 14.15
C LYS A 80 -31.55 -24.88 13.73
N GLU A 81 -31.57 -25.24 12.44
CA GLU A 81 -32.27 -26.44 11.96
C GLU A 81 -31.71 -27.71 12.60
N LEU A 82 -30.40 -27.82 12.70
CA LEU A 82 -29.72 -28.94 13.36
C LEU A 82 -30.04 -29.01 14.86
N GLU A 83 -30.04 -27.87 15.54
CA GLU A 83 -30.46 -27.80 16.97
C GLU A 83 -31.87 -28.26 17.16
N ALA A 84 -32.82 -27.82 16.32
CA ALA A 84 -34.21 -28.25 16.37
C ALA A 84 -34.38 -29.76 16.08
N LEU A 85 -33.65 -30.30 15.11
CA LEU A 85 -33.64 -31.73 14.82
C LEU A 85 -33.09 -32.55 16.00
N GLN A 86 -32.05 -32.04 16.66
CA GLN A 86 -31.50 -32.71 17.85
C GLN A 86 -32.46 -32.69 19.04
N GLU A 87 -33.15 -31.57 19.27
CA GLU A 87 -34.15 -31.45 20.32
C GLU A 87 -35.34 -32.39 20.04
N ASP A 88 -35.82 -32.44 18.80
CA ASP A 88 -36.92 -33.34 18.38
C ASP A 88 -36.52 -34.82 18.56
N LEU A 89 -35.30 -35.19 18.23
CA LEU A 89 -34.79 -36.53 18.50
C LEU A 89 -34.80 -36.88 19.99
N LYS A 90 -34.38 -35.96 20.85
CA LYS A 90 -34.38 -36.18 22.31
C LYS A 90 -35.80 -36.28 22.88
N ALA A 91 -36.67 -35.37 22.47
CA ALA A 91 -38.04 -35.30 22.98
C ALA A 91 -38.90 -36.51 22.59
N THR A 92 -38.58 -37.16 21.48
CA THR A 92 -39.38 -38.28 20.94
C THR A 92 -38.70 -39.65 21.12
N GLN A 93 -37.58 -39.71 21.82
CA GLN A 93 -36.80 -40.94 22.00
C GLN A 93 -37.58 -42.10 22.54
N ASP A 94 -38.44 -41.86 23.54
CA ASP A 94 -39.23 -42.92 24.25
C ASP A 94 -40.59 -43.18 23.62
N THR A 95 -41.01 -42.40 22.61
CA THR A 95 -42.36 -42.47 22.04
C THR A 95 -42.40 -42.98 20.61
N LEU A 96 -41.28 -43.00 19.90
CA LEU A 96 -41.22 -43.43 18.52
C LEU A 96 -40.86 -44.91 18.36
N SER A 97 -41.33 -45.51 17.26
CA SER A 97 -40.84 -46.82 16.83
C SER A 97 -39.38 -46.79 16.47
N ALA A 98 -38.66 -47.91 16.57
CA ALA A 98 -37.25 -48.03 16.22
C ALA A 98 -36.97 -47.58 14.77
N GLU A 99 -37.90 -47.80 13.87
CA GLU A 99 -37.76 -47.40 12.47
C GLU A 99 -37.89 -45.87 12.28
N GLU A 100 -38.78 -45.23 13.02
CA GLU A 100 -38.93 -43.76 12.99
C GLU A 100 -37.71 -43.05 13.64
N GLN A 101 -37.20 -43.60 14.75
CA GLN A 101 -35.97 -43.12 15.37
C GLN A 101 -34.81 -43.19 14.38
N LYS A 102 -34.63 -44.31 13.69
CA LYS A 102 -33.61 -44.51 12.69
C LYS A 102 -33.73 -43.46 11.56
N ARG A 103 -34.89 -43.23 11.02
CA ARG A 103 -35.12 -42.21 9.97
C ARG A 103 -34.78 -40.79 10.45
N LYS A 104 -35.15 -40.41 11.65
CA LYS A 104 -34.79 -39.11 12.22
C LYS A 104 -33.30 -38.96 12.43
N GLN A 105 -32.64 -40.01 12.92
CA GLN A 105 -31.20 -40.04 13.11
C GLN A 105 -30.45 -39.93 11.78
N GLU A 106 -30.89 -40.61 10.75
CA GLU A 106 -30.33 -40.52 9.40
C GLU A 106 -30.48 -39.09 8.83
N ARG A 107 -31.68 -38.50 9.03
CA ARG A 107 -31.92 -37.11 8.61
C ARG A 107 -31.00 -36.11 9.32
N PHE A 108 -30.84 -36.25 10.62
CA PHE A 108 -29.90 -35.42 11.39
C PHE A 108 -28.47 -35.60 10.87
N SER A 109 -28.04 -36.85 10.69
CA SER A 109 -26.68 -37.14 10.18
C SER A 109 -26.42 -36.54 8.81
N GLN A 110 -27.36 -36.66 7.87
CA GLN A 110 -27.27 -36.07 6.53
C GLN A 110 -27.16 -34.53 6.63
N LYS A 111 -28.04 -33.89 7.39
CA LYS A 111 -28.02 -32.43 7.58
C LYS A 111 -26.75 -31.95 8.23
N PHE A 112 -26.19 -32.68 9.18
CA PHE A 112 -24.93 -32.35 9.82
C PHE A 112 -23.76 -32.46 8.85
N GLN A 113 -23.71 -33.49 8.02
CA GLN A 113 -22.70 -33.62 6.96
C GLN A 113 -22.79 -32.50 5.93
N GLU A 114 -24.02 -32.14 5.50
CA GLU A 114 -24.26 -31.02 4.58
C GLU A 114 -23.78 -29.69 5.17
N TRP A 115 -24.07 -29.44 6.45
CA TRP A 115 -23.63 -28.24 7.16
C TRP A 115 -22.09 -28.16 7.25
N GLN A 116 -21.43 -29.25 7.62
CA GLN A 116 -19.96 -29.30 7.64
C GLN A 116 -19.36 -29.05 6.26
N LYS A 117 -19.88 -29.70 5.22
CA LYS A 117 -19.42 -29.52 3.84
C LYS A 117 -19.60 -28.07 3.40
N ARG A 118 -20.77 -27.48 3.65
CA ARG A 118 -21.05 -26.08 3.31
C ARG A 118 -20.12 -25.10 4.02
N GLY A 119 -19.77 -25.36 5.27
CA GLY A 119 -18.80 -24.58 6.04
C GLY A 119 -17.40 -24.60 5.40
N GLN A 120 -16.95 -25.79 4.96
CA GLN A 120 -15.68 -25.94 4.27
C GLN A 120 -15.67 -25.22 2.91
N GLU A 121 -16.74 -25.40 2.13
CA GLU A 121 -16.91 -24.72 0.83
C GLU A 121 -16.92 -23.21 0.99
N PHE A 122 -17.59 -22.68 2.01
CA PHE A 122 -17.63 -21.26 2.30
C PHE A 122 -16.24 -20.71 2.65
N GLN A 123 -15.47 -21.39 3.51
CA GLN A 123 -14.12 -20.98 3.84
C GLN A 123 -13.20 -20.94 2.60
N ALA A 124 -13.31 -21.97 1.76
CA ALA A 124 -12.55 -22.03 0.51
C ALA A 124 -12.95 -20.89 -0.46
N GLU A 125 -14.25 -20.66 -0.63
CA GLU A 125 -14.79 -19.59 -1.48
C GLU A 125 -14.33 -18.21 -1.01
N LEU A 126 -14.41 -17.95 0.30
CA LEU A 126 -13.99 -16.68 0.89
C LEU A 126 -12.47 -16.43 0.71
N GLY A 127 -11.67 -17.46 0.97
CA GLY A 127 -10.23 -17.39 0.77
C GLY A 127 -9.85 -17.12 -0.69
N GLN A 128 -10.55 -17.77 -1.62
CA GLN A 128 -10.32 -17.55 -3.06
C GLN A 128 -10.69 -16.13 -3.47
N LYS A 129 -11.86 -15.62 -3.05
CA LYS A 129 -12.29 -14.23 -3.33
C LYS A 129 -11.34 -13.18 -2.74
N GLN A 130 -10.82 -13.40 -1.53
CA GLN A 130 -9.81 -12.54 -0.94
C GLN A 130 -8.53 -12.51 -1.77
N LYS A 131 -8.04 -13.68 -2.18
CA LYS A 131 -6.84 -13.80 -3.01
C LYS A 131 -7.00 -13.09 -4.36
N GLU A 132 -8.12 -13.30 -5.04
CA GLU A 132 -8.43 -12.66 -6.32
C GLU A 132 -8.48 -11.13 -6.18
N LEU A 133 -9.16 -10.63 -5.14
CA LEU A 133 -9.23 -9.21 -4.84
C LEU A 133 -7.83 -8.61 -4.63
N VAL A 134 -7.01 -9.24 -3.79
CA VAL A 134 -5.64 -8.77 -3.54
C VAL A 134 -4.83 -8.75 -4.84
N GLN A 135 -4.88 -9.82 -5.64
CA GLN A 135 -4.13 -9.88 -6.91
C GLN A 135 -4.57 -8.79 -7.90
N GLU A 136 -5.87 -8.59 -8.07
CA GLU A 136 -6.42 -7.56 -8.95
C GLU A 136 -6.00 -6.16 -8.51
N TYR A 137 -6.12 -5.87 -7.21
CA TYR A 137 -5.82 -4.54 -6.70
C TYR A 137 -4.33 -4.26 -6.65
N MET A 138 -3.48 -5.25 -6.39
CA MET A 138 -2.02 -5.09 -6.44
C MET A 138 -1.56 -4.67 -7.84
N GLN A 139 -2.07 -5.27 -8.91
CA GLN A 139 -1.75 -4.84 -10.27
C GLN A 139 -2.11 -3.37 -10.54
N LYS A 140 -3.31 -2.95 -10.09
CA LYS A 140 -3.75 -1.55 -10.21
C LYS A 140 -2.92 -0.59 -9.37
N ILE A 141 -2.50 -1.02 -8.17
CA ILE A 141 -1.63 -0.24 -7.28
C ILE A 141 -0.24 -0.09 -7.90
N GLU A 142 0.33 -1.14 -8.47
CA GLU A 142 1.62 -1.08 -9.18
C GLU A 142 1.57 -0.08 -10.33
N GLU A 143 0.50 -0.06 -11.12
CA GLU A 143 0.31 0.90 -12.21
C GLU A 143 0.24 2.34 -11.69
N ALA A 144 -0.58 2.60 -10.69
CA ALA A 144 -0.71 3.92 -10.07
C ALA A 144 0.62 4.37 -9.43
N THR A 145 1.30 3.46 -8.73
CA THR A 145 2.60 3.70 -8.08
C THR A 145 3.68 4.07 -9.09
N SER A 146 3.75 3.33 -10.22
CA SER A 146 4.71 3.63 -11.29
C SER A 146 4.57 5.05 -11.83
N ILE A 147 3.33 5.54 -11.95
CA ILE A 147 3.07 6.90 -12.44
C ILE A 147 3.50 7.94 -11.40
N VAL A 148 3.14 7.72 -10.14
CA VAL A 148 3.50 8.63 -9.04
C VAL A 148 5.02 8.66 -8.84
N ALA A 149 5.67 7.50 -8.81
CA ALA A 149 7.12 7.38 -8.68
C ALA A 149 7.87 8.13 -9.78
N LYS A 150 7.49 7.92 -11.05
CA LYS A 150 8.09 8.64 -12.19
C LYS A 150 7.88 10.15 -12.10
N ARG A 151 6.70 10.61 -11.69
CA ARG A 151 6.39 12.03 -11.53
C ARG A 151 7.26 12.72 -10.48
N HIS A 152 7.60 12.02 -9.42
CA HIS A 152 8.38 12.55 -8.31
C HIS A 152 9.86 12.16 -8.34
N GLY A 153 10.31 11.44 -9.36
CA GLY A 153 11.72 11.04 -9.52
C GLY A 153 12.17 10.04 -8.46
N PHE A 154 11.34 9.06 -8.13
CA PHE A 154 11.73 7.91 -7.30
C PHE A 154 12.22 6.77 -8.20
N ASP A 155 13.34 6.16 -7.82
CA ASP A 155 13.95 5.03 -8.55
C ASP A 155 13.35 3.71 -8.13
N ILE A 156 12.94 3.59 -6.86
CA ILE A 156 12.27 2.42 -6.29
C ILE A 156 11.21 2.83 -5.28
N VAL A 157 10.15 2.04 -5.20
CA VAL A 157 9.13 2.15 -4.14
C VAL A 157 9.00 0.79 -3.46
N ILE A 158 9.06 0.80 -2.14
CA ILE A 158 9.03 -0.40 -1.29
C ILE A 158 7.71 -0.43 -0.52
N ASP A 159 7.08 -1.60 -0.46
CA ASP A 159 5.98 -1.86 0.47
C ASP A 159 6.50 -1.74 1.90
N LYS A 160 5.95 -0.79 2.67
CA LYS A 160 6.37 -0.57 4.06
C LYS A 160 5.80 -1.59 5.04
N GLY A 161 4.89 -2.44 4.58
CA GLY A 161 4.09 -3.29 5.44
C GLY A 161 3.02 -2.50 6.21
N SER A 162 2.19 -3.21 6.95
CA SER A 162 1.11 -2.66 7.77
C SER A 162 1.12 -3.28 9.18
N GLU A 163 0.26 -2.80 10.07
CA GLU A 163 0.11 -3.39 11.40
C GLU A 163 -0.46 -4.82 11.36
N SER A 164 -1.20 -5.15 10.30
CA SER A 164 -1.78 -6.49 10.08
C SER A 164 -0.83 -7.45 9.35
N THR A 165 0.29 -6.94 8.82
CA THR A 165 1.32 -7.72 8.14
C THR A 165 2.68 -7.52 8.81
N LEU A 166 3.75 -8.06 8.24
CA LEU A 166 5.08 -7.75 8.73
C LEU A 166 5.46 -6.30 8.37
N LYS A 167 5.78 -5.50 9.38
CA LYS A 167 6.31 -4.15 9.17
C LYS A 167 7.73 -4.22 8.64
N ILE A 168 7.90 -3.91 7.35
CA ILE A 168 9.20 -4.02 6.65
C ILE A 168 10.04 -2.75 6.87
N VAL A 169 9.42 -1.57 6.79
CA VAL A 169 10.10 -0.29 6.98
C VAL A 169 9.87 0.21 8.40
N LEU A 170 10.93 0.24 9.22
CA LEU A 170 10.89 0.68 10.61
C LEU A 170 10.98 2.19 10.77
N TYR A 171 11.67 2.86 9.85
CA TYR A 171 11.84 4.31 9.84
C TYR A 171 11.92 4.84 8.40
N GLN A 172 11.28 5.95 8.18
CA GLN A 172 11.36 6.73 6.95
C GLN A 172 11.31 8.22 7.28
N ARG A 173 12.00 9.01 6.48
CA ARG A 173 11.91 10.48 6.55
C ARG A 173 10.60 10.94 5.93
N ASP A 174 10.09 12.07 6.43
CA ASP A 174 8.92 12.74 5.83
C ASP A 174 9.12 13.00 4.33
N GLY A 175 8.05 12.85 3.56
CA GLY A 175 8.05 13.05 2.11
C GLY A 175 8.50 11.84 1.28
N LEU A 176 8.81 10.70 1.90
CA LEU A 176 9.10 9.45 1.19
C LEU A 176 7.88 8.53 1.09
N ASP A 177 6.82 8.79 1.83
CA ASP A 177 5.56 8.03 1.80
C ASP A 177 4.66 8.53 0.66
N LEU A 178 4.45 7.67 -0.31
CA LEU A 178 3.65 7.96 -1.50
C LEU A 178 2.20 7.47 -1.38
N THR A 179 1.81 6.87 -0.25
CA THR A 179 0.51 6.22 -0.09
C THR A 179 -0.65 7.13 -0.48
N ASN A 180 -0.69 8.35 0.06
CA ASN A 180 -1.78 9.29 -0.22
C ASN A 180 -1.82 9.75 -1.69
N GLU A 181 -0.68 9.89 -2.33
CA GLU A 181 -0.60 10.29 -3.73
C GLU A 181 -1.01 9.15 -4.66
N VAL A 182 -0.62 7.93 -4.30
CA VAL A 182 -1.05 6.72 -5.01
C VAL A 182 -2.56 6.53 -4.87
N VAL A 183 -3.17 6.76 -3.68
CA VAL A 183 -4.63 6.76 -3.50
C VAL A 183 -5.32 7.75 -4.45
N LYS A 184 -4.80 8.96 -4.57
CA LYS A 184 -5.35 9.98 -5.49
C LYS A 184 -5.25 9.54 -6.95
N GLU A 185 -4.07 9.04 -7.37
CA GLU A 185 -3.88 8.56 -8.74
C GLU A 185 -4.73 7.32 -9.04
N PHE A 186 -4.83 6.41 -8.09
CA PHE A 186 -5.69 5.23 -8.15
C PHE A 186 -7.16 5.61 -8.37
N ASN A 187 -7.69 6.53 -7.57
CA ASN A 187 -9.07 7.02 -7.67
C ASN A 187 -9.37 7.76 -8.98
N LYS A 188 -8.36 8.32 -9.61
CA LYS A 188 -8.48 8.98 -10.92
C LYS A 188 -8.61 7.96 -12.06
N ARG A 189 -7.91 6.84 -11.96
CA ARG A 189 -7.81 5.84 -13.03
C ARG A 189 -8.83 4.72 -12.89
N PHE A 190 -9.07 4.27 -11.69
CA PHE A 190 -9.93 3.12 -11.38
C PHE A 190 -11.16 3.60 -10.59
N LYS A 191 -12.29 3.70 -11.29
CA LYS A 191 -13.56 4.23 -10.75
C LYS A 191 -14.43 3.12 -10.16
#